data_57a9b71a76025d547b94af782e743fee
#
_entry.id   57a9b71a76025d547b94af782e743fee
#
_cell.length_a   1.000
_cell.length_b   1.000
_cell.length_c   1.000
_cell.angle_alpha   90.00
_cell.angle_beta   90.00
_cell.angle_gamma   90.00
#
_symmetry.space_group_name_H-M   'P 1'
#
loop_
_entity.id
_entity.type
_entity.pdbx_description
1 polymer ?
#
loop_
_entity_poly.entity_id
_entity_poly.type
_entity_poly.pdbx_seq_one_letter_code
_entity_poly.pdbx_strand_id
1 'polypeptide(L)'
;MSNIDSKFKEELKVEQSLQPSINDIEFLTKKLNDETAELGSNHPFAFFIRNKANEIIAGCNGFVVFGAIYTDQLWVHPEWRKKNLGRELMKHVHDYGRKVGCRIATVATMSFQSQGFYEKLGYKVDFERSGYVNNSSCLFLQLALSEDRIKGIKLVPYEKDWPKMFEREAIKIREALGQNCVAVHHIGSTSVPGLAAKPKIDIITVIKPFTPLEWSVNAMTNILESLGYTYKGEWNIPFKHGFTKRGDVNVNLHVYEEGHPEIEVSLLFRDYLRKNDKGRDEYAALKDEILKDPSSSTKTYSIFPAYTLRKNDFILNILKQNDFKRIRFVKCTHYNEIQAAKYFRQKYFFDNVPIKDPYIWTFNHPNHVHFILYQGALIIGYGHIRLCSNASSVLRIIVIDQEKRNQGFGGYFLQLIEKWLKNQNYRIIHAHSSLKAIEFYKKYNYYKMPFNDPDGYESDPVDIPVGKNL
;
A
#
# COMPACT_ATOMS: atom_id res chain seq x y z
N MET A 1 -16.58 11.90 22.58
CA MET A 1 -16.87 10.97 23.68
C MET A 1 -17.97 10.04 23.24
N SER A 2 -17.65 8.78 22.91
CA SER A 2 -18.56 7.79 22.38
C SER A 2 -19.63 7.42 23.41
N ASN A 3 -20.85 7.27 22.95
CA ASN A 3 -22.00 6.81 23.74
C ASN A 3 -21.72 5.42 24.31
N ILE A 4 -21.30 5.34 25.57
CA ILE A 4 -21.50 4.17 26.40
C ILE A 4 -23.00 4.12 26.66
N ASP A 5 -23.62 2.98 26.33
CA ASP A 5 -25.06 2.74 26.47
C ASP A 5 -25.54 3.17 27.86
N SER A 6 -26.61 3.95 27.93
CA SER A 6 -27.07 4.57 29.18
C SER A 6 -27.30 3.56 30.32
N LYS A 7 -27.49 2.30 29.99
CA LYS A 7 -27.68 1.19 30.93
C LYS A 7 -26.43 0.83 31.73
N PHE A 8 -25.22 1.23 31.29
CA PHE A 8 -23.95 0.94 31.94
C PHE A 8 -23.34 2.15 32.66
N LYS A 9 -23.92 3.36 32.54
CA LYS A 9 -23.34 4.60 33.09
C LYS A 9 -23.33 4.69 34.60
N GLU A 10 -24.17 3.95 35.30
CA GLU A 10 -24.26 4.06 36.77
C GLU A 10 -23.26 3.18 37.54
N GLU A 11 -22.66 2.17 36.90
CA GLU A 11 -21.75 1.21 37.56
C GLU A 11 -20.28 1.32 37.15
N LEU A 12 -19.95 2.04 36.09
CA LEU A 12 -18.60 2.11 35.53
C LEU A 12 -17.90 3.41 35.90
N LYS A 13 -16.76 3.32 36.59
CA LYS A 13 -15.88 4.46 36.89
C LYS A 13 -14.56 4.34 36.12
N VAL A 14 -14.15 5.44 35.50
CA VAL A 14 -12.80 5.57 34.94
C VAL A 14 -11.86 5.97 36.07
N GLU A 15 -10.87 5.15 36.37
CA GLU A 15 -9.84 5.44 37.35
C GLU A 15 -8.58 5.95 36.61
N GLN A 16 -8.04 7.07 37.08
CA GLN A 16 -6.76 7.60 36.61
C GLN A 16 -5.66 7.24 37.59
N SER A 17 -4.67 6.49 37.13
CA SER A 17 -3.43 6.23 37.92
C SER A 17 -2.24 6.88 37.26
N LEU A 18 -1.49 7.69 38.02
CA LEU A 18 -0.21 8.25 37.57
C LEU A 18 0.97 7.31 37.86
N GLN A 19 0.72 6.26 38.66
CA GLN A 19 1.65 5.18 38.97
C GLN A 19 0.89 3.85 38.88
N PRO A 20 0.59 3.37 37.63
CA PRO A 20 -0.19 2.15 37.48
C PRO A 20 0.56 0.96 38.10
N SER A 21 -0.19 0.04 38.68
CA SER A 21 0.36 -1.20 39.22
C SER A 21 0.89 -2.07 38.07
N ILE A 22 1.99 -2.76 38.31
CA ILE A 22 2.54 -3.72 37.35
C ILE A 22 1.49 -4.79 37.02
N ASN A 23 0.74 -5.25 38.00
CA ASN A 23 -0.28 -6.27 37.82
C ASN A 23 -1.42 -5.82 36.86
N ASP A 24 -1.85 -4.55 36.95
CA ASP A 24 -2.90 -4.01 36.06
C ASP A 24 -2.40 -3.91 34.61
N ILE A 25 -1.13 -3.49 34.42
CA ILE A 25 -0.51 -3.43 33.11
C ILE A 25 -0.33 -4.85 32.53
N GLU A 26 0.13 -5.81 33.34
CA GLU A 26 0.27 -7.20 32.93
C GLU A 26 -1.09 -7.83 32.59
N PHE A 27 -2.15 -7.50 33.34
CA PHE A 27 -3.50 -7.96 33.04
C PHE A 27 -3.98 -7.47 31.67
N LEU A 28 -3.82 -6.18 31.35
CA LEU A 28 -4.17 -5.63 30.05
C LEU A 28 -3.36 -6.30 28.92
N THR A 29 -2.05 -6.44 29.12
CA THR A 29 -1.16 -7.11 28.16
C THR A 29 -1.58 -8.54 27.91
N LYS A 30 -1.92 -9.28 28.98
CA LYS A 30 -2.41 -10.65 28.88
C LYS A 30 -3.72 -10.73 28.11
N LYS A 31 -4.69 -9.86 28.39
CA LYS A 31 -5.98 -9.84 27.69
C LYS A 31 -5.82 -9.55 26.22
N LEU A 32 -4.99 -8.58 25.84
CA LEU A 32 -4.68 -8.28 24.44
C LEU A 32 -3.98 -9.47 23.76
N ASN A 33 -3.04 -10.13 24.43
CA ASN A 33 -2.37 -11.31 23.89
C ASN A 33 -3.34 -12.49 23.68
N ASP A 34 -4.27 -12.69 24.62
CA ASP A 34 -5.29 -13.75 24.51
C ASP A 34 -6.18 -13.53 23.27
N GLU A 35 -6.58 -12.27 23.02
CA GLU A 35 -7.41 -11.90 21.86
C GLU A 35 -6.66 -12.00 20.52
N THR A 36 -5.33 -11.87 20.53
CA THR A 36 -4.49 -11.83 19.33
C THR A 36 -3.59 -13.06 19.19
N ALA A 37 -3.84 -14.13 19.95
CA ALA A 37 -2.98 -15.31 20.05
C ALA A 37 -2.64 -15.96 18.70
N GLU A 38 -3.59 -15.96 17.76
CA GLU A 38 -3.38 -16.48 16.40
C GLU A 38 -2.43 -15.63 15.55
N LEU A 39 -2.25 -14.35 15.87
CA LEU A 39 -1.43 -13.41 15.13
C LEU A 39 -0.05 -13.22 15.75
N GLY A 40 0.15 -13.67 16.98
CA GLY A 40 1.37 -13.49 17.77
C GLY A 40 1.09 -12.85 19.12
N SER A 41 2.13 -12.70 19.92
CA SER A 41 2.04 -12.11 21.26
C SER A 41 2.96 -10.89 21.41
N ASN A 42 2.58 -10.01 22.32
CA ASN A 42 3.43 -8.93 22.80
C ASN A 42 4.13 -9.39 24.10
N HIS A 43 5.46 -9.34 24.14
CA HIS A 43 6.22 -9.65 25.36
C HIS A 43 7.44 -8.74 25.50
N PRO A 44 7.75 -8.33 26.75
CA PRO A 44 8.87 -7.42 27.01
C PRO A 44 10.22 -8.13 26.89
N PHE A 45 11.25 -7.34 26.63
CA PHE A 45 12.64 -7.73 26.79
C PHE A 45 13.45 -6.63 27.45
N ALA A 46 14.59 -6.99 28.09
CA ALA A 46 15.59 -6.05 28.56
C ALA A 46 16.98 -6.67 28.52
N PHE A 47 18.00 -5.83 28.28
CA PHE A 47 19.41 -6.18 28.37
C PHE A 47 20.14 -5.13 29.20
N PHE A 48 21.02 -5.57 30.12
CA PHE A 48 21.79 -4.70 30.99
C PHE A 48 23.26 -5.06 30.96
N ILE A 49 24.11 -4.04 31.03
CA ILE A 49 25.55 -4.18 31.24
C ILE A 49 25.84 -3.61 32.65
N ARG A 50 26.52 -4.41 33.46
CA ARG A 50 26.87 -4.04 34.82
C ARG A 50 28.39 -3.95 35.00
N ASN A 51 28.83 -3.06 35.88
CA ASN A 51 30.23 -2.95 36.30
C ASN A 51 30.59 -4.01 37.38
N LYS A 52 31.84 -4.01 37.84
CA LYS A 52 32.30 -4.92 38.89
C LYS A 52 31.59 -4.74 40.23
N ALA A 53 31.00 -3.57 40.49
CA ALA A 53 30.19 -3.29 41.64
C ALA A 53 28.71 -3.68 41.48
N ASN A 54 28.36 -4.38 40.39
CA ASN A 54 27.01 -4.79 40.02
C ASN A 54 26.05 -3.63 39.70
N GLU A 55 26.56 -2.43 39.47
CA GLU A 55 25.76 -1.27 39.06
C GLU A 55 25.49 -1.28 37.57
N ILE A 56 24.29 -0.89 37.16
CA ILE A 56 23.92 -0.77 35.72
C ILE A 56 24.66 0.42 35.12
N ILE A 57 25.55 0.16 34.18
CA ILE A 57 26.30 1.19 33.44
C ILE A 57 25.76 1.39 32.01
N ALA A 58 24.96 0.46 31.49
CA ALA A 58 24.22 0.61 30.25
C ALA A 58 23.03 -0.38 30.22
N GLY A 59 21.98 -0.07 29.47
CA GLY A 59 20.85 -0.98 29.31
C GLY A 59 19.90 -0.51 28.21
N CYS A 60 19.10 -1.44 27.76
CA CYS A 60 17.97 -1.20 26.87
C CYS A 60 16.82 -2.13 27.22
N ASN A 61 15.60 -1.68 26.90
CA ASN A 61 14.38 -2.47 27.02
C ASN A 61 13.44 -2.18 25.85
N GLY A 62 12.38 -2.95 25.78
CA GLY A 62 11.36 -2.79 24.77
C GLY A 62 10.44 -4.01 24.69
N PHE A 63 9.84 -4.23 23.53
CA PHE A 63 8.83 -5.26 23.32
C PHE A 63 9.05 -5.99 21.99
N VAL A 64 8.73 -7.28 21.99
CA VAL A 64 8.46 -8.02 20.75
C VAL A 64 6.98 -7.91 20.47
N VAL A 65 6.61 -7.43 19.29
CA VAL A 65 5.22 -7.14 18.89
C VAL A 65 4.98 -7.65 17.49
N PHE A 66 4.16 -8.71 17.36
CA PHE A 66 3.72 -9.25 16.05
C PHE A 66 4.82 -9.36 14.96
N GLY A 67 6.00 -9.87 15.33
CA GLY A 67 7.12 -10.06 14.41
C GLY A 67 8.02 -8.85 14.22
N ALA A 68 7.85 -7.81 15.00
CA ALA A 68 8.78 -6.69 15.16
C ALA A 68 9.39 -6.69 16.57
N ILE A 69 10.65 -6.26 16.71
CA ILE A 69 11.25 -5.94 18.00
C ILE A 69 11.40 -4.43 18.12
N TYR A 70 10.68 -3.82 19.06
CA TYR A 70 10.71 -2.38 19.33
C TYR A 70 11.60 -2.10 20.54
N THR A 71 12.64 -1.29 20.36
CA THR A 71 13.46 -0.77 21.46
C THR A 71 12.88 0.55 21.92
N ASP A 72 12.39 0.58 23.17
CA ASP A 72 11.77 1.74 23.78
C ASP A 72 12.82 2.66 24.41
N GLN A 73 13.71 2.10 25.22
CA GLN A 73 14.75 2.83 25.91
C GLN A 73 16.13 2.24 25.63
N LEU A 74 17.12 3.11 25.42
CA LEU A 74 18.54 2.77 25.34
C LEU A 74 19.33 3.84 26.06
N TRP A 75 20.07 3.43 27.09
CA TRP A 75 20.87 4.35 27.89
C TRP A 75 22.27 3.79 28.16
N VAL A 76 23.25 4.70 28.14
CA VAL A 76 24.66 4.42 28.53
C VAL A 76 25.11 5.53 29.46
N HIS A 77 25.67 5.14 30.62
CA HIS A 77 26.21 6.06 31.60
C HIS A 77 27.24 7.00 30.95
N PRO A 78 27.22 8.33 31.25
CA PRO A 78 28.06 9.32 30.55
C PRO A 78 29.55 8.96 30.47
N GLU A 79 30.15 8.48 31.57
CA GLU A 79 31.56 8.09 31.60
C GLU A 79 31.91 6.82 30.79
N TRP A 80 30.88 6.07 30.43
CA TRP A 80 31.00 4.83 29.64
C TRP A 80 30.58 5.02 28.18
N ARG A 81 30.21 6.23 27.79
CA ARG A 81 29.89 6.55 26.38
C ARG A 81 31.14 6.46 25.50
N LYS A 82 30.94 6.36 24.17
CA LYS A 82 32.01 6.22 23.17
C LYS A 82 32.86 4.94 23.31
N LYS A 83 32.50 4.01 24.19
CA LYS A 83 33.14 2.70 24.40
C LYS A 83 32.34 1.56 23.76
N ASN A 84 31.50 1.85 22.75
CA ASN A 84 30.67 0.92 21.97
C ASN A 84 29.58 0.16 22.75
N LEU A 85 29.32 0.46 24.04
CA LEU A 85 28.31 -0.28 24.84
C LEU A 85 26.90 -0.21 24.24
N GLY A 86 26.48 0.94 23.70
CA GLY A 86 25.19 1.06 23.03
C GLY A 86 25.09 0.19 21.79
N ARG A 87 26.19 0.05 21.00
CA ARG A 87 26.26 -0.85 19.83
C ARG A 87 26.14 -2.31 20.26
N GLU A 88 26.81 -2.68 21.35
CA GLU A 88 26.76 -4.05 21.87
C GLU A 88 25.35 -4.42 22.34
N LEU A 89 24.67 -3.52 23.07
CA LEU A 89 23.28 -3.71 23.47
C LEU A 89 22.36 -3.89 22.25
N MET A 90 22.47 -3.03 21.25
CA MET A 90 21.64 -3.14 20.04
C MET A 90 21.93 -4.41 19.26
N LYS A 91 23.18 -4.90 19.25
CA LYS A 91 23.50 -6.20 18.68
C LYS A 91 22.76 -7.33 19.38
N HIS A 92 22.72 -7.34 20.71
CA HIS A 92 21.93 -8.32 21.49
C HIS A 92 20.44 -8.22 21.20
N VAL A 93 19.89 -7.01 21.05
CA VAL A 93 18.49 -6.79 20.63
C VAL A 93 18.23 -7.42 19.27
N HIS A 94 19.11 -7.17 18.28
CA HIS A 94 18.96 -7.71 16.93
C HIS A 94 19.06 -9.24 16.93
N ASP A 95 20.03 -9.81 17.65
CA ASP A 95 20.23 -11.25 17.73
C ASP A 95 19.04 -11.94 18.45
N TYR A 96 18.51 -11.32 19.50
CA TYR A 96 17.30 -11.79 20.17
C TYR A 96 16.09 -11.70 19.24
N GLY A 97 15.90 -10.56 18.56
CA GLY A 97 14.82 -10.40 17.58
C GLY A 97 14.84 -11.48 16.50
N ARG A 98 16.02 -11.78 15.93
CA ARG A 98 16.19 -12.89 14.96
C ARG A 98 15.83 -14.25 15.56
N LYS A 99 16.28 -14.51 16.79
CA LYS A 99 16.01 -15.77 17.50
C LYS A 99 14.53 -16.02 17.72
N VAL A 100 13.75 -14.97 18.01
CA VAL A 100 12.29 -15.07 18.23
C VAL A 100 11.46 -14.83 16.96
N GLY A 101 12.11 -14.76 15.79
CA GLY A 101 11.43 -14.67 14.50
C GLY A 101 10.98 -13.28 14.08
N CYS A 102 11.50 -12.22 14.72
CA CYS A 102 11.22 -10.85 14.29
C CYS A 102 11.83 -10.56 12.91
N ARG A 103 11.06 -9.88 12.07
CA ARG A 103 11.49 -9.48 10.73
C ARG A 103 12.16 -8.13 10.71
N ILE A 104 11.75 -7.24 11.61
CA ILE A 104 12.24 -5.86 11.71
C ILE A 104 12.59 -5.52 13.17
N ALA A 105 13.58 -4.64 13.33
CA ALA A 105 13.81 -3.90 14.55
C ALA A 105 13.40 -2.44 14.35
N THR A 106 12.70 -1.87 15.31
CA THR A 106 12.20 -0.50 15.27
C THR A 106 12.62 0.27 16.50
N VAL A 107 12.84 1.59 16.33
CA VAL A 107 13.12 2.53 17.42
C VAL A 107 12.44 3.85 17.10
N ALA A 108 12.10 4.61 18.15
CA ALA A 108 11.71 6.01 18.03
C ALA A 108 12.74 6.88 18.73
N THR A 109 13.14 8.01 18.15
CA THR A 109 14.07 8.97 18.75
C THR A 109 13.71 10.40 18.37
N MET A 110 13.94 11.35 19.24
CA MET A 110 13.71 12.75 18.93
C MET A 110 14.82 13.29 18.02
N SER A 111 14.48 14.26 17.18
CA SER A 111 15.42 14.91 16.23
C SER A 111 16.68 15.49 16.89
N PHE A 112 16.59 15.85 18.18
CA PHE A 112 17.71 16.36 18.99
C PHE A 112 18.49 15.26 19.74
N GLN A 113 18.13 13.98 19.59
CA GLN A 113 18.77 12.86 20.31
C GLN A 113 19.75 12.09 19.40
N SER A 114 19.47 10.81 19.14
CA SER A 114 20.48 9.85 18.70
C SER A 114 20.26 9.30 17.28
N GLN A 115 19.63 10.07 16.37
CA GLN A 115 19.36 9.62 14.99
C GLN A 115 20.62 9.02 14.33
N GLY A 116 21.73 9.76 14.30
CA GLY A 116 22.96 9.32 13.64
C GLY A 116 23.61 8.08 14.29
N PHE A 117 23.28 7.75 15.54
CA PHE A 117 23.71 6.49 16.16
C PHE A 117 22.98 5.31 15.53
N TYR A 118 21.67 5.41 15.38
CA TYR A 118 20.87 4.33 14.77
C TYR A 118 21.14 4.17 13.29
N GLU A 119 21.34 5.27 12.54
CA GLU A 119 21.73 5.22 11.13
C GLU A 119 23.07 4.48 10.93
N LYS A 120 24.06 4.69 11.82
CA LYS A 120 25.33 3.93 11.82
C LYS A 120 25.18 2.44 12.15
N LEU A 121 24.04 2.02 12.70
CA LEU A 121 23.66 0.63 12.92
C LEU A 121 22.86 0.05 11.74
N GLY A 122 22.59 0.86 10.71
CA GLY A 122 21.86 0.45 9.52
C GLY A 122 20.36 0.74 9.57
N TYR A 123 19.87 1.39 10.62
CA TYR A 123 18.49 1.86 10.66
C TYR A 123 18.24 2.95 9.63
N LYS A 124 17.05 2.99 9.08
CA LYS A 124 16.57 4.04 8.16
C LYS A 124 15.36 4.70 8.76
N VAL A 125 15.25 6.01 8.57
CA VAL A 125 14.05 6.76 8.94
C VAL A 125 12.90 6.28 8.05
N ASP A 126 11.86 5.77 8.69
CA ASP A 126 10.64 5.30 8.07
C ASP A 126 9.58 6.40 8.04
N PHE A 127 9.48 7.12 9.14
CA PHE A 127 8.50 8.18 9.32
C PHE A 127 9.02 9.25 10.29
N GLU A 128 8.66 10.52 10.04
CA GLU A 128 8.92 11.66 10.92
C GLU A 128 7.60 12.30 11.35
N ARG A 129 7.39 12.46 12.65
CA ARG A 129 6.25 13.16 13.23
C ARG A 129 6.72 14.49 13.82
N SER A 130 6.25 15.59 13.26
CA SER A 130 6.45 16.96 13.77
C SER A 130 5.39 17.32 14.81
N GLY A 131 5.53 18.50 15.44
CA GLY A 131 4.57 19.03 16.40
C GLY A 131 4.95 18.83 17.87
N TYR A 132 6.18 18.43 18.15
CA TYR A 132 6.73 18.35 19.50
C TYR A 132 7.28 19.72 19.96
N VAL A 133 7.59 19.83 21.26
CA VAL A 133 8.14 21.06 21.86
C VAL A 133 9.39 21.56 21.13
N ASN A 134 9.60 22.87 21.11
CA ASN A 134 10.75 23.52 20.48
C ASN A 134 10.92 23.18 18.99
N ASN A 135 9.82 23.04 18.24
CA ASN A 135 9.82 22.65 16.82
C ASN A 135 10.59 21.35 16.54
N SER A 136 10.67 20.47 17.50
CA SER A 136 11.30 19.16 17.33
C SER A 136 10.35 18.17 16.69
N SER A 137 10.91 17.06 16.18
CA SER A 137 10.18 15.93 15.63
C SER A 137 10.62 14.62 16.26
N CYS A 138 9.73 13.65 16.23
CA CYS A 138 10.03 12.26 16.57
C CYS A 138 10.26 11.48 15.26
N LEU A 139 11.42 10.83 15.19
CA LEU A 139 11.83 10.01 14.05
C LEU A 139 11.59 8.54 14.40
N PHE A 140 10.84 7.85 13.56
CA PHE A 140 10.63 6.41 13.64
C PHE A 140 11.56 5.73 12.65
N LEU A 141 12.45 4.88 13.16
CA LEU A 141 13.45 4.22 12.34
C LEU A 141 13.26 2.71 12.38
N GLN A 142 13.59 2.05 11.29
CA GLN A 142 13.56 0.58 11.19
C GLN A 142 14.84 0.00 10.62
N LEU A 143 15.14 -1.23 11.04
CA LEU A 143 16.19 -2.09 10.52
C LEU A 143 15.60 -3.46 10.19
N ALA A 144 15.84 -3.99 8.99
CA ALA A 144 15.50 -5.36 8.66
C ALA A 144 16.39 -6.33 9.43
N LEU A 145 15.80 -7.20 10.26
CA LEU A 145 16.52 -8.21 11.06
C LEU A 145 16.63 -9.55 10.39
N SER A 146 15.55 -9.97 9.75
CA SER A 146 15.62 -11.15 8.94
C SER A 146 16.43 -10.82 7.72
N GLU A 147 17.45 -11.60 7.46
CA GLU A 147 17.84 -11.95 6.12
C GLU A 147 16.78 -12.86 5.46
N ASP A 148 15.52 -12.69 5.69
CA ASP A 148 14.53 -12.68 4.67
C ASP A 148 14.83 -11.42 3.83
N ARG A 149 16.07 -11.29 3.39
CA ARG A 149 16.31 -11.14 1.96
C ARG A 149 15.13 -11.87 1.38
N ILE A 150 14.13 -11.14 0.89
CA ILE A 150 13.30 -11.63 -0.21
C ILE A 150 14.30 -12.41 -1.02
N LYS A 151 14.35 -13.77 -0.89
CA LYS A 151 15.35 -14.69 -1.44
C LYS A 151 15.77 -14.06 -2.73
N GLY A 152 16.99 -13.42 -2.71
CA GLY A 152 17.23 -12.17 -3.42
C GLY A 152 16.71 -12.31 -4.83
N ILE A 153 15.84 -11.42 -5.28
CA ILE A 153 15.13 -11.52 -6.56
C ILE A 153 16.16 -12.06 -7.55
N LYS A 154 16.12 -13.37 -7.81
CA LYS A 154 17.10 -14.03 -8.66
C LYS A 154 16.53 -14.00 -10.07
N LEU A 155 17.16 -13.23 -10.93
CA LEU A 155 16.95 -13.36 -12.36
C LEU A 155 17.73 -14.57 -12.85
N VAL A 156 17.09 -15.38 -13.66
CA VAL A 156 17.71 -16.47 -14.41
C VAL A 156 17.70 -16.14 -15.90
N PRO A 157 18.63 -16.65 -16.71
CA PRO A 157 18.56 -16.52 -18.16
C PRO A 157 17.23 -17.00 -18.69
N TYR A 158 16.87 -16.55 -19.89
CA TYR A 158 15.63 -16.99 -20.54
C TYR A 158 15.60 -18.52 -20.71
N GLU A 159 14.52 -19.14 -20.27
CA GLU A 159 14.29 -20.58 -20.38
C GLU A 159 13.30 -20.89 -21.51
N LYS A 160 13.69 -21.73 -22.45
CA LYS A 160 12.86 -22.14 -23.61
C LYS A 160 11.58 -22.89 -23.21
N ASP A 161 11.48 -23.36 -21.98
CA ASP A 161 10.30 -24.07 -21.47
C ASP A 161 9.22 -23.15 -20.91
N TRP A 162 9.48 -21.86 -20.65
CA TRP A 162 8.46 -20.92 -20.16
C TRP A 162 7.21 -20.83 -21.05
N PRO A 163 7.33 -20.76 -22.39
CA PRO A 163 6.14 -20.81 -23.25
C PRO A 163 5.32 -22.10 -23.12
N LYS A 164 5.99 -23.24 -22.94
CA LYS A 164 5.30 -24.52 -22.71
C LYS A 164 4.64 -24.59 -21.35
N MET A 165 5.27 -24.03 -20.31
CA MET A 165 4.69 -23.90 -18.95
C MET A 165 3.44 -23.03 -18.99
N PHE A 166 3.53 -21.88 -19.68
CA PHE A 166 2.38 -21.01 -19.91
C PHE A 166 1.23 -21.75 -20.61
N GLU A 167 1.48 -22.43 -21.72
CA GLU A 167 0.41 -23.08 -22.49
C GLU A 167 -0.29 -24.17 -21.68
N ARG A 168 0.44 -24.98 -20.91
CA ARG A 168 -0.16 -25.97 -20.00
C ARG A 168 -1.12 -25.32 -18.97
N GLU A 169 -0.73 -24.19 -18.36
CA GLU A 169 -1.61 -23.48 -17.44
C GLU A 169 -2.76 -22.77 -18.18
N ALA A 170 -2.52 -22.23 -19.37
CA ALA A 170 -3.54 -21.56 -20.17
C ALA A 170 -4.65 -22.52 -20.63
N ILE A 171 -4.31 -23.76 -20.99
CA ILE A 171 -5.30 -24.79 -21.33
C ILE A 171 -6.21 -25.05 -20.13
N LYS A 172 -5.65 -25.30 -18.93
CA LYS A 172 -6.42 -25.54 -17.71
C LYS A 172 -7.35 -24.37 -17.37
N ILE A 173 -6.86 -23.15 -17.51
CA ILE A 173 -7.66 -21.94 -17.26
C ILE A 173 -8.81 -21.81 -18.25
N ARG A 174 -8.56 -22.01 -19.57
CA ARG A 174 -9.58 -21.94 -20.61
C ARG A 174 -10.66 -23.01 -20.39
N GLU A 175 -10.26 -24.25 -20.12
CA GLU A 175 -11.20 -25.35 -19.88
C GLU A 175 -12.06 -25.10 -18.64
N ALA A 176 -11.46 -24.66 -17.54
CA ALA A 176 -12.18 -24.43 -16.29
C ALA A 176 -13.16 -23.25 -16.36
N LEU A 177 -12.77 -22.15 -17.02
CA LEU A 177 -13.63 -20.96 -17.18
C LEU A 177 -14.64 -21.12 -18.33
N GLY A 178 -14.42 -22.06 -19.24
CA GLY A 178 -15.30 -22.38 -20.35
C GLY A 178 -15.66 -21.14 -21.21
N GLN A 179 -16.96 -20.98 -21.46
CA GLN A 179 -17.47 -19.87 -22.29
C GLN A 179 -17.23 -18.47 -21.71
N ASN A 180 -16.88 -18.35 -20.42
CA ASN A 180 -16.57 -17.07 -19.78
C ASN A 180 -15.13 -16.62 -20.03
N CYS A 181 -14.27 -17.49 -20.54
CA CYS A 181 -12.89 -17.15 -20.93
C CYS A 181 -12.88 -16.58 -22.35
N VAL A 182 -12.51 -15.32 -22.50
CA VAL A 182 -12.36 -14.67 -23.84
C VAL A 182 -10.96 -14.91 -24.39
N ALA A 183 -9.91 -14.74 -23.56
CA ALA A 183 -8.53 -14.93 -23.98
C ALA A 183 -7.61 -15.21 -22.79
N VAL A 184 -6.48 -15.88 -23.06
CA VAL A 184 -5.40 -16.08 -22.08
C VAL A 184 -4.08 -15.69 -22.76
N HIS A 185 -3.33 -14.79 -22.12
CA HIS A 185 -2.10 -14.23 -22.67
C HIS A 185 -0.90 -14.44 -21.73
N HIS A 186 0.21 -14.91 -22.31
CA HIS A 186 1.51 -14.87 -21.63
C HIS A 186 2.04 -13.45 -21.66
N ILE A 187 2.32 -12.89 -20.50
CA ILE A 187 2.85 -11.54 -20.32
C ILE A 187 4.10 -11.55 -19.42
N GLY A 188 4.62 -10.37 -19.14
CA GLY A 188 5.82 -10.21 -18.29
C GLY A 188 7.11 -10.71 -18.96
N SER A 189 8.19 -10.67 -18.22
CA SER A 189 9.54 -10.93 -18.77
C SER A 189 9.73 -12.36 -19.28
N THR A 190 9.05 -13.36 -18.71
CA THR A 190 9.15 -14.76 -19.17
C THR A 190 8.49 -14.99 -20.52
N SER A 191 7.64 -14.06 -20.97
CA SER A 191 7.01 -14.10 -22.30
C SER A 191 7.87 -13.54 -23.42
N VAL A 192 9.02 -12.93 -23.08
CA VAL A 192 9.92 -12.25 -24.05
C VAL A 192 11.16 -13.10 -24.28
N PRO A 193 11.37 -13.69 -25.47
CA PRO A 193 12.54 -14.49 -25.78
C PRO A 193 13.86 -13.74 -25.53
N GLY A 194 14.82 -14.42 -24.88
CA GLY A 194 16.12 -13.86 -24.57
C GLY A 194 16.19 -12.97 -23.32
N LEU A 195 15.06 -12.61 -22.71
CA LEU A 195 15.03 -11.72 -21.56
C LEU A 195 15.17 -12.50 -20.24
N ALA A 196 16.23 -12.23 -19.48
CA ALA A 196 16.38 -12.79 -18.13
C ALA A 196 15.21 -12.37 -17.23
N ALA A 197 14.67 -13.31 -16.45
CA ALA A 197 13.49 -13.08 -15.61
C ALA A 197 13.55 -13.86 -14.29
N LYS A 198 12.67 -13.50 -13.36
CA LYS A 198 12.31 -14.40 -12.26
C LYS A 198 11.62 -15.63 -12.85
N PRO A 199 11.89 -16.86 -12.37
CA PRO A 199 11.22 -18.08 -12.86
C PRO A 199 9.77 -18.12 -12.37
N LYS A 200 8.94 -17.26 -12.98
CA LYS A 200 7.53 -17.09 -12.66
C LYS A 200 6.76 -16.67 -13.91
N ILE A 201 5.74 -17.41 -14.23
CA ILE A 201 4.89 -17.14 -15.40
C ILE A 201 3.84 -16.09 -15.00
N ASP A 202 3.82 -14.98 -15.72
CA ASP A 202 2.79 -13.95 -15.57
C ASP A 202 1.75 -14.15 -16.69
N ILE A 203 0.47 -14.29 -16.28
CA ILE A 203 -0.65 -14.59 -17.17
C ILE A 203 -1.70 -13.50 -17.02
N ILE A 204 -2.22 -13.00 -18.15
CA ILE A 204 -3.50 -12.31 -18.20
C ILE A 204 -4.57 -13.27 -18.71
N THR A 205 -5.68 -13.35 -17.98
CA THR A 205 -6.91 -13.97 -18.46
C THR A 205 -7.96 -12.89 -18.64
N VAL A 206 -8.51 -12.81 -19.84
CA VAL A 206 -9.62 -11.93 -20.19
C VAL A 206 -10.91 -12.73 -20.06
N ILE A 207 -11.87 -12.18 -19.33
CA ILE A 207 -13.16 -12.81 -19.10
C ILE A 207 -14.30 -11.93 -19.62
N LYS A 208 -15.45 -12.54 -19.88
CA LYS A 208 -16.69 -11.80 -20.13
C LYS A 208 -17.05 -10.97 -18.88
N PRO A 209 -17.73 -9.84 -19.05
CA PRO A 209 -18.25 -9.07 -17.92
C PRO A 209 -19.10 -9.92 -16.98
N PHE A 210 -19.00 -9.63 -15.68
CA PHE A 210 -19.82 -10.33 -14.70
C PHE A 210 -21.30 -10.04 -14.89
N THR A 211 -22.11 -11.08 -14.66
CA THR A 211 -23.58 -10.98 -14.69
C THR A 211 -24.12 -11.35 -13.31
N PRO A 212 -25.13 -10.63 -12.77
CA PRO A 212 -25.53 -10.78 -11.37
C PRO A 212 -25.97 -12.19 -10.94
N LEU A 213 -26.48 -13.01 -11.83
CA LEU A 213 -27.10 -14.29 -11.51
C LEU A 213 -26.26 -15.50 -11.90
N GLU A 214 -25.49 -15.42 -13.00
CA GLU A 214 -24.85 -16.60 -13.59
C GLU A 214 -23.32 -16.59 -13.47
N TRP A 215 -22.72 -15.42 -13.53
CA TRP A 215 -21.27 -15.24 -13.56
C TRP A 215 -20.83 -14.15 -12.59
N SER A 216 -20.16 -14.51 -11.52
CA SER A 216 -19.74 -13.60 -10.45
C SER A 216 -18.27 -13.76 -10.07
N VAL A 217 -17.74 -12.78 -9.33
CA VAL A 217 -16.39 -12.85 -8.76
C VAL A 217 -16.20 -14.11 -7.91
N ASN A 218 -17.20 -14.47 -7.12
CA ASN A 218 -17.12 -15.67 -6.28
C ASN A 218 -17.10 -16.96 -7.12
N ALA A 219 -17.92 -17.05 -8.16
CA ALA A 219 -17.93 -18.20 -9.07
C ALA A 219 -16.57 -18.37 -9.75
N MET A 220 -16.03 -17.28 -10.33
CA MET A 220 -14.70 -17.27 -10.93
C MET A 220 -13.61 -17.66 -9.90
N THR A 221 -13.67 -17.11 -8.70
CA THR A 221 -12.69 -17.40 -7.64
C THR A 221 -12.68 -18.86 -7.28
N ASN A 222 -13.84 -19.47 -7.04
CA ASN A 222 -13.96 -20.89 -6.70
C ASN A 222 -13.41 -21.78 -7.83
N ILE A 223 -13.69 -21.45 -9.10
CA ILE A 223 -13.14 -22.17 -10.25
C ILE A 223 -11.61 -22.11 -10.28
N LEU A 224 -11.02 -20.93 -10.11
CA LEU A 224 -9.58 -20.78 -10.18
C LEU A 224 -8.88 -21.37 -8.93
N GLU A 225 -9.51 -21.32 -7.77
CA GLU A 225 -9.00 -21.96 -6.55
C GLU A 225 -9.00 -23.48 -6.67
N SER A 226 -9.95 -24.09 -7.37
CA SER A 226 -9.93 -25.53 -7.66
C SER A 226 -8.74 -25.96 -8.53
N LEU A 227 -8.13 -25.03 -9.29
CA LEU A 227 -6.89 -25.23 -10.04
C LEU A 227 -5.61 -24.97 -9.21
N GLY A 228 -5.74 -24.70 -7.91
CA GLY A 228 -4.65 -24.42 -6.99
C GLY A 228 -4.17 -22.95 -7.00
N TYR A 229 -4.96 -22.04 -7.53
CA TYR A 229 -4.71 -20.61 -7.38
C TYR A 229 -5.22 -20.11 -6.03
N THR A 230 -4.59 -19.06 -5.51
CA THR A 230 -5.06 -18.33 -4.31
C THR A 230 -5.41 -16.92 -4.70
N TYR A 231 -6.62 -16.47 -4.39
CA TYR A 231 -7.07 -15.10 -4.63
C TYR A 231 -6.28 -14.08 -3.80
N LYS A 232 -5.92 -12.94 -4.38
CA LYS A 232 -5.10 -11.87 -3.78
C LYS A 232 -5.71 -10.47 -3.93
N GLY A 233 -6.91 -10.37 -4.49
CA GLY A 233 -7.61 -9.09 -4.69
C GLY A 233 -7.07 -8.22 -5.82
N GLU A 234 -7.47 -6.97 -5.79
CA GLU A 234 -7.18 -5.98 -6.85
C GLU A 234 -5.76 -5.41 -6.81
N TRP A 235 -5.14 -5.35 -5.61
CA TRP A 235 -3.95 -4.56 -5.31
C TRP A 235 -4.17 -3.06 -5.63
N ASN A 236 -3.37 -2.49 -6.56
CA ASN A 236 -3.45 -1.09 -6.96
C ASN A 236 -4.27 -0.82 -8.23
N ILE A 237 -4.75 -1.85 -8.91
CA ILE A 237 -5.53 -1.70 -10.16
C ILE A 237 -6.97 -2.09 -9.87
N PRO A 238 -7.90 -1.10 -9.77
CA PRO A 238 -9.31 -1.39 -9.62
C PRO A 238 -9.84 -2.32 -10.71
N PHE A 239 -10.77 -3.19 -10.34
CA PHE A 239 -11.41 -4.18 -11.21
C PHE A 239 -10.49 -5.29 -11.73
N LYS A 240 -9.29 -5.40 -11.18
CA LYS A 240 -8.40 -6.55 -11.40
C LYS A 240 -8.69 -7.62 -10.36
N HIS A 241 -8.68 -8.87 -10.78
CA HIS A 241 -8.69 -10.02 -9.88
C HIS A 241 -7.34 -10.72 -9.97
N GLY A 242 -6.52 -10.52 -8.94
CA GLY A 242 -5.18 -11.10 -8.86
C GLY A 242 -5.19 -12.46 -8.17
N PHE A 243 -4.46 -13.41 -8.72
CA PHE A 243 -4.26 -14.73 -8.13
C PHE A 243 -2.79 -15.12 -8.16
N THR A 244 -2.42 -16.04 -7.29
CA THR A 244 -1.08 -16.63 -7.29
C THR A 244 -1.17 -18.14 -7.16
N LYS A 245 -0.31 -18.87 -7.88
CA LYS A 245 -0.09 -20.30 -7.70
C LYS A 245 1.38 -20.53 -7.43
N ARG A 246 1.70 -21.40 -6.49
CA ARG A 246 3.08 -21.76 -6.10
C ARG A 246 3.20 -23.28 -6.06
N GLY A 247 4.34 -23.79 -6.46
CA GLY A 247 4.63 -25.22 -6.59
C GLY A 247 5.56 -25.50 -7.75
N ASP A 248 5.30 -26.54 -8.53
CA ASP A 248 6.13 -26.93 -9.70
C ASP A 248 6.24 -25.78 -10.71
N VAL A 249 5.17 -25.05 -10.92
CA VAL A 249 5.15 -23.83 -11.73
C VAL A 249 4.64 -22.67 -10.87
N ASN A 250 5.46 -21.63 -10.73
CA ASN A 250 5.04 -20.42 -10.07
C ASN A 250 4.31 -19.51 -11.07
N VAL A 251 3.06 -19.15 -10.76
CA VAL A 251 2.23 -18.30 -11.62
C VAL A 251 1.72 -17.08 -10.86
N ASN A 252 1.75 -15.92 -11.50
CA ASN A 252 0.89 -14.78 -11.17
C ASN A 252 -0.17 -14.68 -12.26
N LEU A 253 -1.42 -14.77 -11.86
CA LEU A 253 -2.55 -14.67 -12.77
C LEU A 253 -3.30 -13.36 -12.51
N HIS A 254 -3.52 -12.60 -13.58
CA HIS A 254 -4.25 -11.34 -13.58
C HIS A 254 -5.51 -11.51 -14.42
N VAL A 255 -6.66 -11.49 -13.77
CA VAL A 255 -7.95 -11.63 -14.47
C VAL A 255 -8.59 -10.27 -14.61
N TYR A 256 -9.04 -9.96 -15.82
CA TYR A 256 -9.71 -8.71 -16.17
C TYR A 256 -10.95 -9.00 -17.00
N GLU A 257 -11.99 -8.20 -16.79
CA GLU A 257 -13.10 -8.14 -17.77
C GLU A 257 -12.60 -7.61 -19.11
N GLU A 258 -13.21 -8.07 -20.19
CA GLU A 258 -12.94 -7.59 -21.54
C GLU A 258 -13.05 -6.05 -21.62
N GLY A 259 -12.13 -5.42 -22.34
CA GLY A 259 -12.07 -3.97 -22.49
C GLY A 259 -11.30 -3.25 -21.39
N HIS A 260 -10.81 -3.93 -20.36
CA HIS A 260 -9.98 -3.29 -19.33
C HIS A 260 -8.65 -2.78 -19.90
N PRO A 261 -8.26 -1.50 -19.69
CA PRO A 261 -7.09 -0.88 -20.36
C PRO A 261 -5.76 -1.55 -20.02
N GLU A 262 -5.60 -2.13 -18.85
CA GLU A 262 -4.35 -2.79 -18.42
C GLU A 262 -4.05 -4.07 -19.21
N ILE A 263 -5.03 -4.64 -19.92
CA ILE A 263 -4.81 -5.72 -20.90
C ILE A 263 -3.92 -5.18 -22.01
N GLU A 264 -4.33 -4.08 -22.64
CA GLU A 264 -3.59 -3.45 -23.75
C GLU A 264 -2.22 -2.94 -23.30
N VAL A 265 -2.11 -2.33 -22.11
CA VAL A 265 -0.82 -1.91 -21.52
C VAL A 265 0.15 -3.08 -21.47
N SER A 266 -0.30 -4.22 -20.94
CA SER A 266 0.56 -5.39 -20.76
C SER A 266 0.95 -6.04 -22.09
N LEU A 267 0.02 -6.10 -23.05
CA LEU A 267 0.27 -6.66 -24.38
C LEU A 267 1.20 -5.75 -25.21
N LEU A 268 0.96 -4.44 -25.20
CA LEU A 268 1.81 -3.46 -25.88
C LEU A 268 3.25 -3.52 -25.34
N PHE A 269 3.42 -3.52 -24.02
CA PHE A 269 4.74 -3.61 -23.39
C PHE A 269 5.47 -4.89 -23.76
N ARG A 270 4.78 -6.06 -23.68
CA ARG A 270 5.31 -7.35 -24.13
C ARG A 270 5.76 -7.32 -25.59
N ASP A 271 4.87 -6.86 -26.47
CA ASP A 271 5.08 -6.91 -27.91
C ASP A 271 6.16 -5.92 -28.37
N TYR A 272 6.28 -4.77 -27.68
CA TYR A 272 7.41 -3.86 -27.86
C TYR A 272 8.75 -4.53 -27.54
N LEU A 273 8.87 -5.19 -26.38
CA LEU A 273 10.10 -5.87 -26.00
C LEU A 273 10.44 -7.08 -26.89
N ARG A 274 9.43 -7.73 -27.48
CA ARG A 274 9.64 -8.82 -28.44
C ARG A 274 10.15 -8.34 -29.80
N LYS A 275 9.75 -7.14 -30.23
CA LYS A 275 10.07 -6.56 -31.53
C LYS A 275 11.26 -5.62 -31.50
N ASN A 276 11.72 -5.19 -30.33
CA ASN A 276 12.77 -4.19 -30.18
C ASN A 276 13.88 -4.73 -29.28
N ASP A 277 14.93 -5.23 -29.93
CA ASP A 277 16.08 -5.80 -29.20
C ASP A 277 16.77 -4.79 -28.31
N LYS A 278 16.95 -3.54 -28.78
CA LYS A 278 17.54 -2.47 -27.98
C LYS A 278 16.70 -2.17 -26.74
N GLY A 279 15.39 -2.01 -26.88
CA GLY A 279 14.48 -1.77 -25.75
C GLY A 279 14.46 -2.94 -24.76
N ARG A 280 14.56 -4.18 -25.28
CA ARG A 280 14.69 -5.38 -24.44
C ARG A 280 15.97 -5.35 -23.59
N ASP A 281 17.10 -5.00 -24.22
CA ASP A 281 18.41 -4.97 -23.56
C ASP A 281 18.48 -3.80 -22.55
N GLU A 282 17.92 -2.63 -22.86
CA GLU A 282 17.76 -1.51 -21.93
C GLU A 282 16.92 -1.92 -20.71
N TYR A 283 15.83 -2.64 -20.94
CA TYR A 283 14.99 -3.14 -19.83
C TYR A 283 15.68 -4.22 -19.00
N ALA A 284 16.51 -5.05 -19.61
CA ALA A 284 17.35 -6.02 -18.89
C ALA A 284 18.36 -5.29 -18.00
N ALA A 285 19.09 -4.31 -18.56
CA ALA A 285 20.06 -3.50 -17.82
C ALA A 285 19.39 -2.74 -16.65
N LEU A 286 18.21 -2.15 -16.86
CA LEU A 286 17.44 -1.50 -15.80
C LEU A 286 17.10 -2.46 -14.66
N LYS A 287 16.71 -3.71 -14.96
CA LYS A 287 16.42 -4.71 -13.93
C LYS A 287 17.66 -5.07 -13.12
N ASP A 288 18.81 -5.21 -13.77
CA ASP A 288 20.07 -5.51 -13.10
C ASP A 288 20.55 -4.34 -12.23
N GLU A 289 20.40 -3.10 -12.71
CA GLU A 289 20.69 -1.89 -11.94
C GLU A 289 19.82 -1.81 -10.67
N ILE A 290 18.51 -2.01 -10.82
CA ILE A 290 17.59 -1.98 -9.68
C ILE A 290 17.98 -3.05 -8.64
N LEU A 291 18.44 -4.23 -9.06
CA LEU A 291 18.81 -5.31 -8.15
C LEU A 291 20.15 -5.09 -7.44
N LYS A 292 21.02 -4.24 -7.96
CA LYS A 292 22.25 -3.82 -7.27
C LYS A 292 21.97 -2.92 -6.07
N ASP A 293 20.82 -2.25 -6.04
CA ASP A 293 20.41 -1.43 -4.91
C ASP A 293 19.81 -2.31 -3.79
N PRO A 294 20.41 -2.35 -2.60
CA PRO A 294 19.88 -3.13 -1.47
C PRO A 294 18.45 -2.76 -1.07
N SER A 295 18.03 -1.52 -1.36
CA SER A 295 16.68 -1.04 -1.07
C SER A 295 15.62 -1.59 -2.05
N SER A 296 16.02 -2.20 -3.16
CA SER A 296 15.12 -2.70 -4.20
C SER A 296 14.13 -3.75 -3.71
N SER A 297 14.47 -4.46 -2.64
CA SER A 297 13.63 -5.48 -2.00
C SER A 297 12.73 -4.93 -0.89
N THR A 298 12.93 -3.68 -0.45
CA THR A 298 12.15 -3.06 0.61
C THR A 298 10.80 -2.55 0.10
N LYS A 299 9.75 -2.75 0.89
CA LYS A 299 8.43 -2.14 0.69
C LYS A 299 8.38 -0.86 1.52
N THR A 300 8.77 0.26 0.91
CA THR A 300 8.64 1.60 1.50
C THR A 300 7.33 2.18 1.04
N TYR A 301 6.37 2.59 1.72
CA TYR A 301 5.12 3.28 1.32
C TYR A 301 4.20 2.57 0.32
N SER A 302 4.47 1.33 -0.08
CA SER A 302 3.66 0.61 -1.06
C SER A 302 3.56 -0.87 -0.73
N ILE A 303 2.46 -1.48 -1.18
CA ILE A 303 2.29 -2.95 -1.18
C ILE A 303 3.28 -3.67 -2.09
N PHE A 304 3.98 -2.93 -2.95
CA PHE A 304 4.97 -3.46 -3.90
C PHE A 304 6.40 -3.18 -3.45
N PRO A 305 7.34 -4.11 -3.72
CA PRO A 305 8.76 -3.85 -3.57
C PRO A 305 9.23 -2.71 -4.50
N ALA A 306 10.24 -1.95 -4.10
CA ALA A 306 10.85 -0.91 -4.92
C ALA A 306 11.28 -1.44 -6.31
N TYR A 307 11.73 -2.69 -6.41
CA TYR A 307 11.98 -3.38 -7.68
C TYR A 307 10.81 -3.31 -8.66
N THR A 308 9.58 -3.43 -8.19
CA THR A 308 8.39 -3.36 -9.05
C THR A 308 8.09 -1.93 -9.44
N LEU A 309 8.22 -1.00 -8.51
CA LEU A 309 7.88 0.41 -8.69
C LEU A 309 8.86 1.13 -9.65
N ARG A 310 10.17 0.87 -9.52
CA ARG A 310 11.21 1.54 -10.31
C ARG A 310 11.18 1.22 -11.82
N LYS A 311 10.42 0.23 -12.25
CA LYS A 311 10.20 -0.11 -13.67
C LYS A 311 9.09 0.73 -14.33
N ASN A 312 8.31 1.45 -13.53
CA ASN A 312 7.13 2.15 -14.03
C ASN A 312 7.46 3.22 -15.09
N ASP A 313 8.50 4.00 -14.87
CA ASP A 313 8.88 5.08 -15.79
C ASP A 313 9.29 4.54 -17.17
N PHE A 314 9.98 3.40 -17.20
CA PHE A 314 10.32 2.72 -18.44
C PHE A 314 9.04 2.28 -19.20
N ILE A 315 8.07 1.72 -18.48
CA ILE A 315 6.78 1.31 -19.07
C ILE A 315 6.03 2.53 -19.60
N LEU A 316 5.92 3.61 -18.82
CA LEU A 316 5.24 4.84 -19.24
C LEU A 316 5.89 5.46 -20.49
N ASN A 317 7.22 5.42 -20.61
CA ASN A 317 7.91 5.89 -21.79
C ASN A 317 7.54 5.08 -23.04
N ILE A 318 7.43 3.76 -22.92
CA ILE A 318 6.99 2.89 -24.04
C ILE A 318 5.54 3.20 -24.43
N LEU A 319 4.64 3.38 -23.46
CA LEU A 319 3.26 3.77 -23.72
C LEU A 319 3.19 5.11 -24.48
N LYS A 320 4.01 6.07 -24.07
CA LYS A 320 4.11 7.39 -24.73
C LYS A 320 4.63 7.27 -26.16
N GLN A 321 5.70 6.49 -26.39
CA GLN A 321 6.29 6.28 -27.73
C GLN A 321 5.31 5.58 -28.70
N ASN A 322 4.39 4.76 -28.17
CA ASN A 322 3.41 4.04 -28.96
C ASN A 322 2.02 4.72 -28.99
N ASP A 323 1.94 6.00 -28.64
CA ASP A 323 0.72 6.83 -28.65
C ASP A 323 -0.49 6.16 -27.96
N PHE A 324 -0.23 5.44 -26.85
CA PHE A 324 -1.27 4.82 -26.05
C PHE A 324 -2.11 5.89 -25.35
N LYS A 325 -3.44 5.90 -25.60
CA LYS A 325 -4.34 6.98 -25.15
C LYS A 325 -5.49 6.53 -24.24
N ARG A 326 -5.61 5.22 -23.97
CA ARG A 326 -6.69 4.73 -23.11
C ARG A 326 -6.68 5.38 -21.74
N ILE A 327 -7.87 5.57 -21.17
CA ILE A 327 -8.02 6.04 -19.80
C ILE A 327 -7.75 4.88 -18.85
N ARG A 328 -6.87 5.13 -17.87
CA ARG A 328 -6.49 4.17 -16.82
C ARG A 328 -6.84 4.75 -15.46
N PHE A 329 -7.44 3.92 -14.62
CA PHE A 329 -7.85 4.26 -13.26
C PHE A 329 -7.06 3.38 -12.29
N VAL A 330 -6.26 3.99 -11.41
CA VAL A 330 -5.36 3.26 -10.51
C VAL A 330 -5.41 3.84 -9.10
N LYS A 331 -5.17 3.00 -8.09
CA LYS A 331 -4.89 3.46 -6.73
C LYS A 331 -3.46 3.99 -6.67
N CYS A 332 -3.27 5.10 -6.00
CA CYS A 332 -1.99 5.77 -5.85
C CYS A 332 -1.00 4.88 -5.08
N THR A 333 0.05 4.42 -5.72
CA THR A 333 1.05 3.52 -5.13
C THR A 333 2.48 3.84 -5.51
N HIS A 334 2.69 4.51 -6.64
CA HIS A 334 4.01 4.88 -7.14
C HIS A 334 4.39 6.27 -6.65
N TYR A 335 5.69 6.50 -6.50
CA TYR A 335 6.19 7.80 -6.06
C TYR A 335 5.65 8.96 -6.93
N ASN A 336 5.72 8.80 -8.26
CA ASN A 336 5.23 9.82 -9.20
C ASN A 336 3.73 10.08 -9.08
N GLU A 337 2.93 9.05 -8.77
CA GLU A 337 1.50 9.18 -8.51
C GLU A 337 1.23 9.95 -7.21
N ILE A 338 1.99 9.66 -6.15
CA ILE A 338 1.90 10.37 -4.88
C ILE A 338 2.32 11.84 -5.05
N GLN A 339 3.39 12.12 -5.79
CA GLN A 339 3.81 13.50 -6.07
C GLN A 339 2.77 14.24 -6.91
N ALA A 340 2.21 13.60 -7.93
CA ALA A 340 1.12 14.16 -8.73
C ALA A 340 -0.13 14.45 -7.86
N ALA A 341 -0.53 13.52 -7.00
CA ALA A 341 -1.64 13.71 -6.09
C ALA A 341 -1.41 14.91 -5.16
N LYS A 342 -0.22 15.04 -4.56
CA LYS A 342 0.16 16.20 -3.74
C LYS A 342 0.13 17.49 -4.54
N TYR A 343 0.65 17.48 -5.78
CA TYR A 343 0.61 18.63 -6.69
C TYR A 343 -0.82 19.05 -7.01
N PHE A 344 -1.73 18.11 -7.35
CA PHE A 344 -3.13 18.41 -7.62
C PHE A 344 -3.82 19.00 -6.40
N ARG A 345 -3.56 18.47 -5.21
CA ARG A 345 -4.12 19.00 -3.95
C ARG A 345 -3.64 20.42 -3.71
N GLN A 346 -2.34 20.66 -3.75
CA GLN A 346 -1.78 22.00 -3.53
C GLN A 346 -2.33 22.97 -4.56
N LYS A 347 -2.18 22.69 -5.86
CA LYS A 347 -2.55 23.59 -6.96
C LYS A 347 -4.04 23.95 -6.99
N TYR A 348 -4.93 23.01 -6.71
CA TYR A 348 -6.37 23.25 -6.94
C TYR A 348 -7.16 23.56 -5.67
N PHE A 349 -6.58 23.34 -4.48
CA PHE A 349 -7.29 23.51 -3.22
C PHE A 349 -6.55 24.37 -2.20
N PHE A 350 -5.24 24.53 -2.31
CA PHE A 350 -4.43 25.23 -1.32
C PHE A 350 -3.54 26.36 -1.87
N ASP A 351 -3.42 26.57 -3.18
CA ASP A 351 -2.55 27.63 -3.75
C ASP A 351 -3.00 29.06 -3.38
N ASN A 352 -4.28 29.25 -3.11
CA ASN A 352 -4.85 30.58 -2.76
C ASN A 352 -4.93 30.80 -1.24
N VAL A 353 -4.45 29.88 -0.42
CA VAL A 353 -4.41 29.97 1.03
C VAL A 353 -2.97 29.87 1.51
N PRO A 354 -2.53 30.69 2.50
CA PRO A 354 -1.14 30.74 2.94
C PRO A 354 -0.74 29.52 3.82
N ILE A 355 -1.31 28.37 3.55
CA ILE A 355 -1.04 27.12 4.27
C ILE A 355 -0.64 26.02 3.30
N LYS A 356 0.26 25.17 3.75
CA LYS A 356 0.52 23.90 3.09
C LYS A 356 -0.63 22.94 3.34
N ASP A 357 -0.88 22.01 2.41
CA ASP A 357 -1.90 20.98 2.56
C ASP A 357 -1.80 20.30 3.95
N PRO A 358 -2.75 20.50 4.86
CA PRO A 358 -2.72 19.95 6.20
C PRO A 358 -3.10 18.46 6.25
N TYR A 359 -3.55 17.88 5.13
CA TYR A 359 -4.13 16.55 5.05
C TYR A 359 -3.18 15.52 4.40
N ILE A 360 -1.89 15.81 4.34
CA ILE A 360 -0.86 14.88 3.79
C ILE A 360 -0.86 13.54 4.54
N TRP A 361 -1.22 13.53 5.82
CA TRP A 361 -1.34 12.31 6.64
C TRP A 361 -2.31 11.28 6.05
N THR A 362 -3.29 11.70 5.24
CA THR A 362 -4.27 10.81 4.62
C THR A 362 -3.65 9.79 3.65
N PHE A 363 -2.48 10.09 3.08
CA PHE A 363 -1.76 9.14 2.21
C PHE A 363 -1.30 7.87 2.92
N ASN A 364 -1.16 7.92 4.24
CA ASN A 364 -0.71 6.80 5.07
C ASN A 364 -1.85 6.23 5.95
N HIS A 365 -3.09 6.66 5.74
CA HIS A 365 -4.22 6.24 6.56
C HIS A 365 -5.06 5.16 5.86
N PRO A 366 -5.34 4.01 6.50
CA PRO A 366 -5.97 2.85 5.84
C PRO A 366 -7.38 3.10 5.30
N ASN A 367 -8.10 4.06 5.88
CA ASN A 367 -9.45 4.40 5.46
C ASN A 367 -9.49 5.52 4.40
N HIS A 368 -8.35 5.99 3.92
CA HIS A 368 -8.26 6.97 2.84
C HIS A 368 -7.67 6.32 1.59
N VAL A 369 -8.38 6.43 0.48
CA VAL A 369 -7.96 5.87 -0.80
C VAL A 369 -7.76 7.00 -1.80
N HIS A 370 -6.58 7.04 -2.38
CA HIS A 370 -6.19 8.03 -3.36
C HIS A 370 -6.15 7.38 -4.74
N PHE A 371 -6.74 8.02 -5.73
CA PHE A 371 -6.83 7.53 -7.09
C PHE A 371 -6.18 8.49 -8.08
N ILE A 372 -5.56 7.93 -9.09
CA ILE A 372 -5.02 8.64 -10.23
C ILE A 372 -5.79 8.22 -11.48
N LEU A 373 -6.12 9.21 -12.30
CA LEU A 373 -6.65 9.02 -13.64
C LEU A 373 -5.56 9.35 -14.66
N TYR A 374 -5.21 8.37 -15.47
CA TYR A 374 -4.29 8.54 -16.60
C TYR A 374 -5.05 8.66 -17.91
N GLN A 375 -4.53 9.46 -18.83
CA GLN A 375 -4.77 9.34 -20.25
C GLN A 375 -3.47 8.86 -20.91
N GLY A 376 -3.42 7.61 -21.29
CA GLY A 376 -2.18 6.98 -21.74
C GLY A 376 -1.11 6.96 -20.63
N ALA A 377 -0.02 7.67 -20.85
CA ALA A 377 1.07 7.86 -19.90
C ALA A 377 0.94 9.15 -19.06
N LEU A 378 -0.02 10.03 -19.37
CA LEU A 378 -0.18 11.32 -18.71
C LEU A 378 -1.18 11.23 -17.57
N ILE A 379 -0.81 11.72 -16.40
CA ILE A 379 -1.72 11.90 -15.28
C ILE A 379 -2.60 13.12 -15.54
N ILE A 380 -3.92 12.93 -15.60
CA ILE A 380 -4.89 13.97 -15.93
C ILE A 380 -5.88 14.26 -14.80
N GLY A 381 -5.89 13.45 -13.74
CA GLY A 381 -6.84 13.65 -12.64
C GLY A 381 -6.43 12.95 -11.36
N TYR A 382 -6.98 13.45 -10.25
CA TYR A 382 -6.80 12.93 -8.92
C TYR A 382 -8.13 12.86 -8.17
N GLY A 383 -8.34 11.76 -7.43
CA GLY A 383 -9.50 11.53 -6.58
C GLY A 383 -9.08 11.05 -5.19
N HIS A 384 -9.83 11.47 -4.16
CA HIS A 384 -9.59 11.06 -2.78
C HIS A 384 -10.91 10.69 -2.11
N ILE A 385 -10.98 9.48 -1.58
CA ILE A 385 -12.13 8.90 -0.91
C ILE A 385 -11.78 8.58 0.54
N ARG A 386 -12.68 8.92 1.47
CA ARG A 386 -12.72 8.43 2.84
C ARG A 386 -13.71 7.27 2.93
N LEU A 387 -13.28 6.12 3.40
CA LEU A 387 -14.11 4.93 3.65
C LEU A 387 -14.62 4.96 5.08
N CYS A 388 -15.92 4.76 5.28
CA CYS A 388 -16.57 4.80 6.60
C CYS A 388 -17.09 3.41 6.99
N SER A 389 -17.26 3.15 8.29
CA SER A 389 -17.62 1.83 8.84
C SER A 389 -19.05 1.39 8.53
N ASN A 390 -19.96 2.32 8.21
CA ASN A 390 -21.36 2.07 7.95
C ASN A 390 -21.70 1.84 6.46
N ALA A 391 -20.76 1.32 5.68
CA ALA A 391 -20.86 1.16 4.22
C ALA A 391 -21.15 2.48 3.47
N SER A 392 -20.82 3.63 4.06
CA SER A 392 -20.80 4.93 3.42
C SER A 392 -19.39 5.38 3.12
N SER A 393 -19.25 6.34 2.24
CA SER A 393 -17.95 6.93 1.86
C SER A 393 -18.09 8.43 1.66
N VAL A 394 -16.99 9.16 1.76
CA VAL A 394 -16.94 10.60 1.50
C VAL A 394 -15.94 10.87 0.40
N LEU A 395 -16.40 11.44 -0.70
CA LEU A 395 -15.56 11.97 -1.77
C LEU A 395 -14.97 13.30 -1.29
N ARG A 396 -13.69 13.26 -0.91
CA ARG A 396 -12.97 14.44 -0.42
C ARG A 396 -12.53 15.36 -1.54
N ILE A 397 -12.00 14.75 -2.60
CA ILE A 397 -11.48 15.47 -3.75
C ILE A 397 -11.81 14.68 -5.01
N ILE A 398 -12.24 15.39 -6.03
CA ILE A 398 -12.20 14.96 -7.43
C ILE A 398 -11.77 16.13 -8.27
N VAL A 399 -10.69 15.99 -9.01
CA VAL A 399 -10.16 17.06 -9.84
C VAL A 399 -9.57 16.52 -11.13
N ILE A 400 -9.80 17.26 -12.22
CA ILE A 400 -9.17 17.04 -13.52
C ILE A 400 -8.26 18.23 -13.81
N ASP A 401 -7.09 17.96 -14.38
CA ASP A 401 -6.16 19.00 -14.80
C ASP A 401 -6.85 20.02 -15.71
N GLN A 402 -6.52 21.28 -15.53
CA GLN A 402 -7.22 22.39 -16.15
C GLN A 402 -7.27 22.25 -17.69
N GLU A 403 -6.20 21.79 -18.30
CA GLU A 403 -6.10 21.62 -19.77
C GLU A 403 -6.97 20.46 -20.29
N LYS A 404 -7.42 19.57 -19.39
CA LYS A 404 -8.23 18.39 -19.69
C LYS A 404 -9.69 18.51 -19.28
N ARG A 405 -10.10 19.68 -18.76
CA ARG A 405 -11.50 19.92 -18.38
C ARG A 405 -12.41 20.06 -19.60
N ASN A 406 -13.71 19.97 -19.36
CA ASN A 406 -14.78 20.06 -20.39
C ASN A 406 -14.73 18.98 -21.48
N GLN A 407 -13.98 17.90 -21.27
CA GLN A 407 -13.88 16.74 -22.17
C GLN A 407 -14.58 15.48 -21.61
N GLY A 408 -15.39 15.63 -20.54
CA GLY A 408 -16.12 14.52 -19.93
C GLY A 408 -15.35 13.71 -18.90
N PHE A 409 -14.04 13.92 -18.73
CA PHE A 409 -13.19 13.13 -17.86
C PHE A 409 -13.59 13.19 -16.38
N GLY A 410 -14.09 14.33 -15.89
CA GLY A 410 -14.55 14.46 -14.50
C GLY A 410 -15.71 13.53 -14.17
N GLY A 411 -16.70 13.47 -15.06
CA GLY A 411 -17.84 12.59 -14.90
C GLY A 411 -17.48 11.12 -15.05
N TYR A 412 -16.64 10.78 -16.04
CA TYR A 412 -16.14 9.44 -16.20
C TYR A 412 -15.34 8.96 -14.97
N PHE A 413 -14.50 9.84 -14.40
CA PHE A 413 -13.75 9.55 -13.19
C PHE A 413 -14.66 9.29 -12.00
N LEU A 414 -15.68 10.13 -11.82
CA LEU A 414 -16.69 9.96 -10.77
C LEU A 414 -17.40 8.60 -10.88
N GLN A 415 -17.82 8.23 -12.09
CA GLN A 415 -18.47 6.94 -12.36
C GLN A 415 -17.55 5.75 -12.06
N LEU A 416 -16.24 5.84 -12.37
CA LEU A 416 -15.26 4.80 -12.02
C LEU A 416 -15.10 4.65 -10.50
N ILE A 417 -15.06 5.76 -9.76
CA ILE A 417 -15.02 5.75 -8.30
C ILE A 417 -16.30 5.12 -7.74
N GLU A 418 -17.47 5.50 -8.24
CA GLU A 418 -18.76 4.92 -7.82
C GLU A 418 -18.82 3.41 -8.10
N LYS A 419 -18.42 2.97 -9.32
CA LYS A 419 -18.33 1.55 -9.66
C LYS A 419 -17.39 0.82 -8.71
N TRP A 420 -16.24 1.41 -8.39
CA TRP A 420 -15.29 0.81 -7.46
C TRP A 420 -15.86 0.69 -6.05
N LEU A 421 -16.51 1.73 -5.53
CA LEU A 421 -17.17 1.71 -4.22
C LEU A 421 -18.24 0.62 -4.15
N LYS A 422 -19.07 0.47 -5.17
CA LYS A 422 -20.06 -0.62 -5.26
C LYS A 422 -19.41 -2.01 -5.15
N ASN A 423 -18.31 -2.21 -5.86
CA ASN A 423 -17.57 -3.48 -5.82
C ASN A 423 -16.91 -3.74 -4.46
N GLN A 424 -16.69 -2.70 -3.65
CA GLN A 424 -16.23 -2.79 -2.27
C GLN A 424 -17.39 -2.83 -1.25
N ASN A 425 -18.64 -3.03 -1.71
CA ASN A 425 -19.87 -3.08 -0.91
C ASN A 425 -20.23 -1.77 -0.19
N TYR A 426 -19.76 -0.63 -0.68
CA TYR A 426 -20.23 0.67 -0.23
C TYR A 426 -21.57 1.01 -0.91
N ARG A 427 -22.49 1.59 -0.15
CA ARG A 427 -23.88 1.86 -0.59
C ARG A 427 -24.17 3.33 -0.77
N ILE A 428 -23.41 4.20 -0.14
CA ILE A 428 -23.64 5.64 -0.14
C ILE A 428 -22.31 6.37 -0.35
N ILE A 429 -22.35 7.39 -1.18
CA ILE A 429 -21.26 8.34 -1.35
C ILE A 429 -21.73 9.74 -1.01
N HIS A 430 -21.02 10.42 -0.13
CA HIS A 430 -21.24 11.83 0.23
C HIS A 430 -20.12 12.71 -0.31
N ALA A 431 -20.38 14.00 -0.45
CA ALA A 431 -19.37 15.03 -0.73
C ALA A 431 -19.83 16.38 -0.19
N HIS A 432 -18.89 17.28 0.07
CA HIS A 432 -19.13 18.71 0.22
C HIS A 432 -18.91 19.39 -1.13
N SER A 433 -19.96 19.97 -1.70
CA SER A 433 -19.92 20.60 -3.02
C SER A 433 -19.87 22.11 -2.89
N SER A 434 -18.84 22.73 -3.48
CA SER A 434 -18.89 24.17 -3.67
C SER A 434 -20.07 24.59 -4.57
N LEU A 435 -20.50 25.82 -4.45
CA LEU A 435 -21.57 26.37 -5.30
C LEU A 435 -21.28 26.24 -6.80
N LYS A 436 -20.00 26.31 -7.18
CA LYS A 436 -19.56 26.17 -8.58
C LYS A 436 -19.65 24.74 -9.10
N ALA A 437 -19.58 23.75 -8.21
CA ALA A 437 -19.56 22.32 -8.58
C ALA A 437 -20.95 21.67 -8.43
N ILE A 438 -21.95 22.33 -7.88
CA ILE A 438 -23.25 21.72 -7.58
C ILE A 438 -23.95 21.17 -8.82
N GLU A 439 -23.86 21.86 -9.96
CA GLU A 439 -24.50 21.42 -11.21
C GLU A 439 -23.78 20.19 -11.79
N PHE A 440 -22.47 20.07 -11.58
CA PHE A 440 -21.74 18.85 -11.92
C PHE A 440 -22.29 17.66 -11.14
N TYR A 441 -22.44 17.77 -9.83
CA TYR A 441 -22.96 16.68 -9.01
C TYR A 441 -24.42 16.32 -9.34
N LYS A 442 -25.29 17.32 -9.54
CA LYS A 442 -26.68 17.09 -9.97
C LYS A 442 -26.78 16.29 -11.26
N LYS A 443 -25.93 16.58 -12.25
CA LYS A 443 -25.86 15.84 -13.52
C LYS A 443 -25.61 14.34 -13.33
N TYR A 444 -24.95 13.93 -12.23
CA TYR A 444 -24.67 12.55 -11.88
C TYR A 444 -25.57 11.99 -10.79
N ASN A 445 -26.77 12.61 -10.62
CA ASN A 445 -27.81 12.18 -9.68
C ASN A 445 -27.43 12.30 -8.20
N TYR A 446 -26.57 13.27 -7.87
CA TYR A 446 -26.37 13.67 -6.47
C TYR A 446 -27.44 14.67 -6.07
N TYR A 447 -27.92 14.57 -4.84
CA TYR A 447 -28.91 15.48 -4.26
C TYR A 447 -28.43 15.94 -2.89
N LYS A 448 -29.09 16.96 -2.35
CA LYS A 448 -28.77 17.46 -1.02
C LYS A 448 -28.96 16.35 0.01
N MET A 449 -27.88 15.94 0.66
CA MET A 449 -27.87 14.85 1.62
C MET A 449 -26.92 15.22 2.77
N PRO A 450 -27.42 15.79 3.86
CA PRO A 450 -26.63 16.09 5.05
C PRO A 450 -26.03 14.82 5.64
N PHE A 451 -24.81 14.90 6.12
CA PHE A 451 -24.12 13.79 6.78
C PHE A 451 -23.16 14.32 7.85
N ASN A 452 -22.84 13.47 8.83
CA ASN A 452 -21.78 13.77 9.79
C ASN A 452 -20.44 13.34 9.22
N ASP A 453 -19.54 14.30 9.05
CA ASP A 453 -18.20 14.02 8.55
C ASP A 453 -17.36 13.34 9.64
N PRO A 454 -16.86 12.09 9.40
CA PRO A 454 -16.14 11.34 10.43
C PRO A 454 -14.76 11.94 10.78
N ASP A 455 -14.18 12.76 9.89
CA ASP A 455 -12.87 13.37 10.12
C ASP A 455 -13.00 14.79 10.70
N GLY A 456 -14.24 15.28 10.91
CA GLY A 456 -14.46 16.62 11.42
C GLY A 456 -13.90 17.73 10.51
N TYR A 457 -13.84 17.48 9.20
CA TYR A 457 -13.41 18.51 8.24
C TYR A 457 -14.35 19.69 8.32
N GLU A 458 -13.83 20.84 8.63
CA GLU A 458 -14.53 22.10 8.43
C GLU A 458 -14.66 22.32 6.91
N SER A 459 -15.84 21.99 6.37
CA SER A 459 -16.19 22.44 5.02
C SER A 459 -16.38 23.96 5.04
N ASP A 460 -16.13 24.61 3.91
CA ASP A 460 -16.53 26.02 3.77
C ASP A 460 -18.01 26.11 4.16
N PRO A 461 -18.40 27.05 5.04
CA PRO A 461 -19.80 27.21 5.46
C PRO A 461 -20.81 27.33 4.31
N VAL A 462 -20.34 27.71 3.12
CA VAL A 462 -21.19 27.83 1.91
C VAL A 462 -21.25 26.54 1.10
N ASP A 463 -20.46 25.51 1.44
CA ASP A 463 -20.51 24.23 0.75
C ASP A 463 -21.80 23.47 1.05
N ILE A 464 -22.33 22.84 0.02
CA ILE A 464 -23.57 22.09 0.10
C ILE A 464 -23.27 20.63 0.30
N PRO A 465 -23.73 19.97 1.38
CA PRO A 465 -23.61 18.54 1.54
C PRO A 465 -24.49 17.81 0.53
N VAL A 466 -23.88 17.03 -0.33
CA VAL A 466 -24.55 16.21 -1.35
C VAL A 466 -24.22 14.74 -1.17
N GLY A 467 -25.08 13.89 -1.70
CA GLY A 467 -24.83 12.44 -1.68
C GLY A 467 -25.64 11.70 -2.72
N LYS A 468 -25.33 10.43 -2.86
CA LYS A 468 -25.99 9.52 -3.79
C LYS A 468 -25.99 8.11 -3.22
N ASN A 469 -27.10 7.39 -3.35
CA ASN A 469 -27.16 5.95 -3.16
C ASN A 469 -26.50 5.25 -4.37
N LEU A 470 -25.55 4.36 -4.08
CA LEU A 470 -24.78 3.66 -5.09
C LEU A 470 -25.47 2.41 -5.63
#